data_d8dc1a3cce55c88300d5d2da3ca2bf4b
#
_entry.id   d8dc1a3cce55c88300d5d2da3ca2bf4b
#
_cell.length_a   1.000
_cell.length_b   1.000
_cell.length_c   1.000
_cell.angle_alpha   90.00
_cell.angle_beta   90.00
_cell.angle_gamma   90.00
#
_symmetry.space_group_name_H-M   'P 1'
#
loop_
_entity.id
_entity.type
_entity.pdbx_description
1 polymer ?
#
loop_
_entity_poly.entity_id
_entity_poly.type
_entity_poly.pdbx_seq_one_letter_code
_entity_poly.pdbx_strand_id
1 'polypeptide(L)'
;GALLARTQRIHISTGIVSLYLRPPTLTAMQAATLDLIAPGRARLGLGVSTQNINAFHGVPWDHPVSRTREYVAILRRVLAGERVTYDGKFYRPRGFQLSMAPPKRIPIYLAAVNPKMLQLAGEIADGVLLAWLPARQVRQSIAEIAKGAARAGRSLADIDIGCYIH
;
A
#
# COMPACT_ATOMS: atom_id res chain seq x y z
N GLY A 1 14.40 -7.90 -5.02
CA GLY A 1 15.58 -7.36 -5.76
C GLY A 1 16.01 -8.29 -6.89
N ALA A 2 16.37 -9.55 -6.58
CA ALA A 2 16.98 -10.45 -7.58
C ALA A 2 16.13 -10.65 -8.85
N LEU A 3 14.81 -10.85 -8.71
CA LEU A 3 13.92 -11.00 -9.88
C LEU A 3 13.85 -9.72 -10.71
N LEU A 4 13.80 -8.56 -10.10
CA LEU A 4 13.83 -7.27 -10.80
C LEU A 4 15.14 -7.07 -11.57
N ALA A 5 16.28 -7.45 -10.98
CA ALA A 5 17.58 -7.34 -11.62
C ALA A 5 17.78 -8.29 -12.80
N ARG A 6 17.12 -9.46 -12.78
CA ARG A 6 17.28 -10.50 -13.80
C ARG A 6 16.19 -10.50 -14.88
N THR A 7 15.23 -9.60 -14.81
CA THR A 7 14.14 -9.49 -15.79
C THR A 7 14.07 -8.08 -16.35
N GLN A 8 13.46 -7.91 -17.55
CA GLN A 8 13.39 -6.63 -18.23
C GLN A 8 11.96 -6.06 -18.31
N ARG A 9 10.92 -6.91 -18.25
CA ARG A 9 9.55 -6.53 -18.57
C ARG A 9 8.56 -6.69 -17.43
N ILE A 10 8.77 -7.67 -16.55
CA ILE A 10 7.82 -7.98 -15.47
C ILE A 10 7.79 -6.87 -14.41
N HIS A 11 6.61 -6.59 -13.91
CA HIS A 11 6.41 -5.80 -12.69
C HIS A 11 6.40 -6.72 -11.49
N ILE A 12 6.95 -6.27 -10.38
CA ILE A 12 6.98 -7.04 -9.13
C ILE A 12 6.32 -6.23 -8.04
N SER A 13 5.33 -6.83 -7.40
CA SER A 13 4.66 -6.29 -6.22
C SER A 13 4.97 -7.13 -4.99
N THR A 14 5.00 -6.49 -3.83
CA THR A 14 4.85 -7.22 -2.58
C THR A 14 3.40 -7.64 -2.39
N GLY A 15 3.18 -8.85 -1.90
CA GLY A 15 1.81 -9.34 -1.72
C GLY A 15 1.58 -9.98 -0.34
N ILE A 16 1.70 -9.24 0.72
CA ILE A 16 1.83 -7.80 1.02
C ILE A 16 2.94 -7.54 2.06
N VAL A 17 3.32 -6.28 2.27
CA VAL A 17 4.06 -5.85 3.46
C VAL A 17 3.08 -5.40 4.53
N SER A 18 3.21 -5.97 5.75
CA SER A 18 2.40 -5.54 6.89
C SER A 18 2.86 -4.15 7.36
N LEU A 19 1.92 -3.21 7.39
CA LEU A 19 2.17 -1.85 7.85
C LEU A 19 2.34 -1.74 9.38
N TYR A 20 1.97 -2.79 10.13
CA TYR A 20 2.20 -2.84 11.57
C TYR A 20 3.64 -3.20 11.94
N LEU A 21 4.30 -4.00 11.10
CA LEU A 21 5.62 -4.56 11.38
C LEU A 21 6.77 -3.67 10.90
N ARG A 22 6.48 -2.61 10.16
CA ARG A 22 7.51 -1.70 9.61
C ARG A 22 7.05 -0.26 9.63
N PRO A 23 7.92 0.68 10.03
CA PRO A 23 7.64 2.11 9.87
C PRO A 23 7.47 2.50 8.39
N PRO A 24 6.62 3.49 8.07
CA PRO A 24 6.43 3.94 6.67
C PRO A 24 7.72 4.46 6.02
N THR A 25 8.61 5.08 6.79
CA THR A 25 9.92 5.56 6.32
C THR A 25 10.84 4.43 5.89
N LEU A 26 10.90 3.33 6.67
CA LEU A 26 11.69 2.15 6.32
C LEU A 26 11.13 1.48 5.05
N THR A 27 9.81 1.37 4.95
CA THR A 27 9.15 0.82 3.75
C THR A 27 9.43 1.69 2.51
N ALA A 28 9.44 3.01 2.67
CA ALA A 28 9.83 3.93 1.59
C ALA A 28 11.26 3.69 1.12
N MET A 29 12.23 3.55 2.04
CA MET A 29 13.62 3.24 1.70
C MET A 29 13.73 1.95 0.89
N GLN A 30 13.06 0.90 1.34
CA GLN A 30 13.08 -0.41 0.67
C GLN A 30 12.44 -0.34 -0.73
N ALA A 31 11.31 0.35 -0.86
CA ALA A 31 10.62 0.52 -2.14
C ALA A 31 11.46 1.36 -3.12
N ALA A 32 12.05 2.45 -2.66
CA ALA A 32 12.94 3.29 -3.45
C ALA A 32 14.16 2.50 -3.95
N THR A 33 14.79 1.68 -3.09
CA THR A 33 15.90 0.80 -3.48
C THR A 33 15.49 -0.19 -4.57
N LEU A 34 14.29 -0.76 -4.48
CA LEU A 34 13.79 -1.67 -5.53
C LEU A 34 13.57 -0.95 -6.85
N ASP A 35 13.04 0.27 -6.81
CA ASP A 35 12.80 1.05 -8.03
C ASP A 35 14.11 1.54 -8.67
N LEU A 36 15.15 1.83 -7.89
CA LEU A 36 16.49 2.14 -8.42
C LEU A 36 17.11 0.95 -9.18
N ILE A 37 16.84 -0.30 -8.75
CA ILE A 37 17.30 -1.51 -9.47
C ILE A 37 16.54 -1.67 -10.79
N ALA A 38 15.28 -1.32 -10.83
CA ALA A 38 14.41 -1.54 -11.98
C ALA A 38 13.33 -0.44 -12.08
N PRO A 39 13.70 0.74 -12.61
CA PRO A 39 12.84 1.93 -12.60
C PRO A 39 11.46 1.71 -13.23
N GLY A 40 10.40 2.01 -12.44
CA GLY A 40 9.01 1.91 -12.86
C GLY A 40 8.43 0.49 -12.89
N ARG A 41 9.18 -0.53 -12.43
CA ARG A 41 8.70 -1.93 -12.37
C ARG A 41 8.38 -2.42 -10.95
N ALA A 42 8.76 -1.66 -9.92
CA ALA A 42 8.38 -1.95 -8.56
C ALA A 42 6.95 -1.47 -8.27
N ARG A 43 6.17 -2.29 -7.58
CA ARG A 43 4.86 -1.96 -7.03
C ARG A 43 4.85 -2.32 -5.55
N LEU A 44 4.16 -1.56 -4.74
CA LEU A 44 4.15 -1.76 -3.29
C LEU A 44 2.77 -2.18 -2.81
N GLY A 45 2.60 -3.47 -2.54
CA GLY A 45 1.41 -4.02 -1.89
C GLY A 45 1.54 -3.94 -0.38
N LEU A 46 0.59 -3.29 0.26
CA LEU A 46 0.49 -3.07 1.70
C LEU A 46 -0.78 -3.69 2.27
N GLY A 47 -0.73 -4.10 3.52
CA GLY A 47 -1.91 -4.60 4.22
C GLY A 47 -1.75 -4.59 5.73
N VAL A 48 -2.87 -4.79 6.40
CA VAL A 48 -2.93 -4.79 7.87
C VAL A 48 -2.66 -6.17 8.48
N SER A 49 -2.51 -7.20 7.64
CA SER A 49 -2.40 -8.59 8.07
C SER A 49 -3.62 -9.03 8.90
N THR A 50 -3.47 -10.02 9.76
CA THR A 50 -4.51 -10.49 10.68
C THR A 50 -4.07 -10.29 12.12
N GLN A 51 -5.01 -10.32 13.05
CA GLN A 51 -4.73 -10.22 14.48
C GLN A 51 -3.74 -11.29 14.94
N ASN A 52 -3.91 -12.53 14.49
CA ASN A 52 -3.04 -13.66 14.87
C ASN A 52 -1.60 -13.46 14.37
N ILE A 53 -1.43 -13.05 13.12
CA ILE A 53 -0.09 -12.80 12.57
C ILE A 53 0.62 -11.66 13.31
N ASN A 54 -0.10 -10.58 13.62
CA ASN A 54 0.49 -9.49 14.40
C ASN A 54 0.84 -9.92 15.82
N ALA A 55 0.02 -10.79 16.45
CA ALA A 55 0.29 -11.34 17.77
C ALA A 55 1.56 -12.19 17.79
N PHE A 56 1.88 -12.96 16.77
CA PHE A 56 3.15 -13.70 16.67
C PHE A 56 4.39 -12.78 16.72
N HIS A 57 4.22 -11.53 16.31
CA HIS A 57 5.29 -10.53 16.36
C HIS A 57 5.20 -9.60 17.58
N GLY A 58 4.30 -9.86 18.53
CA GLY A 58 4.10 -9.03 19.73
C GLY A 58 3.56 -7.64 19.44
N VAL A 59 2.90 -7.44 18.29
CA VAL A 59 2.39 -6.13 17.84
C VAL A 59 0.87 -6.09 17.97
N PRO A 60 0.30 -5.07 18.66
CA PRO A 60 -1.15 -4.93 18.76
C PRO A 60 -1.79 -4.64 17.41
N TRP A 61 -2.96 -5.25 17.17
CA TRP A 61 -3.74 -5.02 15.95
C TRP A 61 -4.95 -4.13 16.27
N ASP A 62 -4.78 -2.85 16.07
CA ASP A 62 -5.76 -1.82 16.39
C ASP A 62 -5.91 -0.78 15.27
N HIS A 63 -7.05 -0.15 15.17
CA HIS A 63 -7.33 0.98 14.27
C HIS A 63 -6.85 0.79 12.81
N PRO A 64 -7.08 -0.36 12.14
CA PRO A 64 -6.45 -0.69 10.87
C PRO A 64 -6.68 0.36 9.78
N VAL A 65 -7.88 0.91 9.66
CA VAL A 65 -8.23 1.90 8.64
C VAL A 65 -7.47 3.22 8.86
N SER A 66 -7.47 3.73 10.09
CA SER A 66 -6.80 5.00 10.41
C SER A 66 -5.28 4.88 10.30
N ARG A 67 -4.69 3.75 10.77
CA ARG A 67 -3.26 3.47 10.58
C ARG A 67 -2.87 3.43 9.11
N THR A 68 -3.66 2.75 8.28
CA THR A 68 -3.40 2.67 6.84
C THR A 68 -3.43 4.04 6.20
N ARG A 69 -4.38 4.90 6.56
CA ARG A 69 -4.47 6.27 6.04
C ARG A 69 -3.22 7.09 6.37
N GLU A 70 -2.80 7.12 7.62
CA GLU A 70 -1.58 7.83 8.03
C GLU A 70 -0.32 7.25 7.36
N TYR A 71 -0.23 5.93 7.32
CA TYR A 71 0.90 5.22 6.71
C TYR A 71 1.09 5.61 5.24
N VAL A 72 0.01 5.52 4.46
CA VAL A 72 0.04 5.83 3.03
C VAL A 72 0.33 7.32 2.79
N ALA A 73 -0.24 8.21 3.61
CA ALA A 73 0.03 9.64 3.52
C ALA A 73 1.52 9.95 3.71
N ILE A 74 2.15 9.40 4.74
CA ILE A 74 3.58 9.56 5.00
C ILE A 74 4.41 8.94 3.86
N LEU A 75 4.07 7.70 3.48
CA LEU A 75 4.79 6.96 2.46
C LEU A 75 4.83 7.70 1.11
N ARG A 76 3.68 8.25 0.67
CA ARG A 76 3.61 9.01 -0.59
C ARG A 76 4.51 10.24 -0.58
N ARG A 77 4.50 10.99 0.52
CA ARG A 77 5.34 12.19 0.66
C ARG A 77 6.83 11.84 0.67
N VAL A 78 7.20 10.79 1.41
CA VAL A 78 8.60 10.32 1.44
C VAL A 78 9.06 9.83 0.06
N LEU A 79 8.22 9.05 -0.64
CA LEU A 79 8.53 8.57 -2.00
C LEU A 79 8.56 9.69 -3.05
N ALA A 80 7.88 10.80 -2.80
CA ALA A 80 7.97 12.01 -3.62
C ALA A 80 9.26 12.82 -3.35
N GLY A 81 10.12 12.39 -2.42
CA GLY A 81 11.37 13.07 -2.08
C GLY A 81 11.23 14.19 -1.06
N GLU A 82 10.02 14.38 -0.49
CA GLU A 82 9.80 15.40 0.52
C GLU A 82 10.56 15.10 1.81
N ARG A 83 10.99 16.16 2.50
CA ARG A 83 11.41 16.08 3.91
C ARG A 83 10.17 16.06 4.79
N VAL A 84 9.88 14.90 5.39
CA VAL A 84 8.62 14.65 6.09
C VAL A 84 8.77 14.76 7.60
N THR A 85 8.05 15.71 8.17
CA THR A 85 7.62 15.73 9.57
C THR A 85 6.11 15.51 9.58
N TYR A 86 5.66 14.54 10.37
CA TYR A 86 4.25 14.20 10.51
C TYR A 86 3.93 13.97 11.99
N ASP A 87 2.83 14.55 12.45
CA ASP A 87 2.37 14.40 13.83
C ASP A 87 1.04 13.67 13.86
N GLY A 88 1.09 12.39 13.53
CA GLY A 88 -0.06 11.50 13.51
C GLY A 88 -0.34 10.84 14.86
N LYS A 89 -1.47 10.18 14.94
CA LYS A 89 -1.82 9.36 16.10
C LYS A 89 -0.92 8.14 16.22
N PHE A 90 -0.54 7.53 15.09
CA PHE A 90 0.15 6.24 15.03
C PHE A 90 1.60 6.36 14.55
N TYR A 91 1.91 7.32 13.70
CA TYR A 91 3.24 7.51 13.13
C TYR A 91 3.69 8.95 13.25
N ARG A 92 4.94 9.15 13.71
CA ARG A 92 5.49 10.48 13.99
C ARG A 92 6.93 10.63 13.47
N PRO A 93 7.18 10.48 12.16
CA PRO A 93 8.51 10.75 11.62
C PRO A 93 8.87 12.23 11.82
N ARG A 94 10.16 12.50 12.05
CA ARG A 94 10.67 13.85 12.29
C ARG A 94 11.79 14.16 11.30
N GLY A 95 11.47 15.00 10.29
CA GLY A 95 12.44 15.50 9.32
C GLY A 95 13.06 14.42 8.43
N PHE A 96 12.40 13.27 8.25
CA PHE A 96 12.92 12.18 7.42
C PHE A 96 12.84 12.54 5.94
N GLN A 97 13.90 12.26 5.20
CA GLN A 97 13.98 12.40 3.75
C GLN A 97 14.82 11.28 3.16
N LEU A 98 14.42 10.77 1.99
CA LEU A 98 15.25 9.85 1.22
C LEU A 98 16.48 10.60 0.67
N SER A 99 17.64 9.98 0.71
CA SER A 99 18.84 10.51 0.05
C SER A 99 18.68 10.53 -1.47
N MET A 100 17.88 9.60 -2.00
CA MET A 100 17.55 9.53 -3.42
C MET A 100 16.07 9.09 -3.56
N ALA A 101 15.26 9.96 -4.13
CA ALA A 101 13.88 9.64 -4.46
C ALA A 101 13.82 8.71 -5.68
N PRO A 102 12.83 7.81 -5.78
CA PRO A 102 12.63 7.00 -6.97
C PRO A 102 12.36 7.89 -8.19
N PRO A 103 12.94 7.58 -9.36
CA PRO A 103 12.80 8.40 -10.57
C PRO A 103 11.38 8.36 -11.14
N LYS A 104 10.60 7.35 -10.77
CA LYS A 104 9.18 7.20 -11.14
C LYS A 104 8.33 6.99 -9.90
N ARG A 105 7.07 7.40 -10.00
CA ARG A 105 6.08 7.13 -8.95
C ARG A 105 5.90 5.62 -8.76
N ILE A 106 6.08 5.15 -7.53
CA ILE A 106 5.84 3.74 -7.18
C ILE A 106 4.35 3.58 -6.85
N PRO A 107 3.60 2.75 -7.60
CA PRO A 107 2.20 2.49 -7.32
C PRO A 107 2.03 1.76 -5.98
N ILE A 108 1.05 2.22 -5.18
CA ILE A 108 0.70 1.64 -3.89
C ILE A 108 -0.61 0.89 -4.00
N TYR A 109 -0.56 -0.40 -3.70
CA TYR A 109 -1.71 -1.31 -3.66
C TYR A 109 -2.08 -1.60 -2.21
N LEU A 110 -3.36 -1.60 -1.90
CA LEU A 110 -3.86 -1.98 -0.57
C LEU A 110 -4.61 -3.31 -0.62
N ALA A 111 -4.20 -4.25 0.22
CA ALA A 111 -4.99 -5.45 0.46
C ALA A 111 -6.21 -5.09 1.32
N ALA A 112 -7.40 -5.40 0.84
CA ALA A 112 -8.65 -5.05 1.48
C ALA A 112 -9.70 -6.15 1.30
N VAL A 113 -10.45 -6.43 2.37
CA VAL A 113 -11.54 -7.39 2.38
C VAL A 113 -12.81 -6.77 2.98
N ASN A 114 -12.68 -6.00 4.06
CA ASN A 114 -13.80 -5.39 4.76
C ASN A 114 -14.24 -4.06 4.11
N PRO A 115 -15.54 -3.73 4.14
CA PRO A 115 -16.07 -2.55 3.44
C PRO A 115 -15.33 -1.24 3.73
N LYS A 116 -15.02 -0.96 5.01
CA LYS A 116 -14.30 0.28 5.39
C LYS A 116 -12.89 0.35 4.78
N MET A 117 -12.19 -0.78 4.71
CA MET A 117 -10.86 -0.83 4.11
C MET A 117 -10.92 -0.77 2.58
N LEU A 118 -11.92 -1.41 1.96
CA LEU A 118 -12.19 -1.32 0.52
C LEU A 118 -12.49 0.13 0.11
N GLN A 119 -13.33 0.83 0.88
CA GLN A 119 -13.61 2.23 0.63
C GLN A 119 -12.36 3.10 0.80
N LEU A 120 -11.57 2.89 1.86
CA LEU A 120 -10.29 3.58 2.02
C LEU A 120 -9.35 3.32 0.83
N ALA A 121 -9.24 2.07 0.39
CA ALA A 121 -8.42 1.74 -0.77
C ALA A 121 -8.88 2.50 -2.03
N GLY A 122 -10.18 2.59 -2.27
CA GLY A 122 -10.75 3.42 -3.33
C GLY A 122 -10.37 4.90 -3.23
N GLU A 123 -10.32 5.43 -2.01
CA GLU A 123 -9.95 6.84 -1.78
C GLU A 123 -8.48 7.13 -2.08
N ILE A 124 -7.54 6.26 -1.65
CA ILE A 124 -6.13 6.63 -1.54
C ILE A 124 -5.15 5.73 -2.29
N ALA A 125 -5.55 4.52 -2.72
CA ALA A 125 -4.63 3.58 -3.37
C ALA A 125 -4.60 3.73 -4.90
N ASP A 126 -3.52 3.25 -5.51
CA ASP A 126 -3.40 3.10 -6.98
C ASP A 126 -3.97 1.78 -7.45
N GLY A 127 -4.03 0.81 -6.55
CA GLY A 127 -4.68 -0.47 -6.79
C GLY A 127 -5.14 -1.15 -5.52
N VAL A 128 -5.95 -2.19 -5.69
CA VAL A 128 -6.49 -2.99 -4.60
C VAL A 128 -6.20 -4.46 -4.85
N LEU A 129 -5.73 -5.15 -3.81
CA LEU A 129 -5.50 -6.58 -3.82
C LEU A 129 -6.63 -7.26 -3.04
N LEU A 130 -7.48 -7.99 -3.76
CA LEU A 130 -8.51 -8.84 -3.21
C LEU A 130 -7.94 -10.26 -3.04
N ALA A 131 -8.18 -10.89 -1.90
CA ALA A 131 -7.61 -12.20 -1.64
C ALA A 131 -8.69 -13.21 -1.22
N TRP A 132 -8.69 -14.37 -1.89
CA TRP A 132 -9.50 -15.54 -1.53
C TRP A 132 -11.01 -15.26 -1.42
N LEU A 133 -11.53 -14.50 -2.37
CA LEU A 133 -12.94 -14.14 -2.41
C LEU A 133 -13.69 -14.93 -3.48
N PRO A 134 -14.89 -15.46 -3.18
CA PRO A 134 -15.79 -15.97 -4.21
C PRO A 134 -16.21 -14.86 -5.19
N ALA A 135 -16.48 -15.22 -6.45
CA ALA A 135 -16.81 -14.26 -7.51
C ALA A 135 -17.93 -13.26 -7.15
N ARG A 136 -18.94 -13.71 -6.41
CA ARG A 136 -20.01 -12.82 -5.91
C ARG A 136 -19.48 -11.72 -4.99
N GLN A 137 -18.50 -12.05 -4.12
CA GLN A 137 -17.91 -11.10 -3.19
C GLN A 137 -16.96 -10.14 -3.89
N VAL A 138 -16.30 -10.56 -4.97
CA VAL A 138 -15.49 -9.66 -5.81
C VAL A 138 -16.34 -8.50 -6.34
N ARG A 139 -17.54 -8.77 -6.87
CA ARG A 139 -18.46 -7.71 -7.33
C ARG A 139 -18.85 -6.75 -6.20
N GLN A 140 -19.17 -7.29 -5.02
CA GLN A 140 -19.49 -6.45 -3.85
C GLN A 140 -18.29 -5.60 -3.42
N SER A 141 -17.08 -6.16 -3.43
CA SER A 141 -15.84 -5.44 -3.11
C SER A 141 -15.58 -4.29 -4.09
N ILE A 142 -15.78 -4.53 -5.39
CA ILE A 142 -15.65 -3.49 -6.43
C ILE A 142 -16.66 -2.34 -6.16
N ALA A 143 -17.88 -2.64 -5.77
CA ALA A 143 -18.87 -1.60 -5.43
C ALA A 143 -18.42 -0.77 -4.21
N GLU A 144 -17.82 -1.39 -3.19
CA GLU A 144 -17.29 -0.65 -2.04
C GLU A 144 -16.06 0.20 -2.41
N ILE A 145 -15.16 -0.29 -3.26
CA ILE A 145 -14.05 0.49 -3.79
C ILE A 145 -14.55 1.70 -4.56
N ALA A 146 -15.56 1.52 -5.42
CA ALA A 146 -16.17 2.60 -6.19
C ALA A 146 -16.76 3.71 -5.29
N LYS A 147 -17.43 3.34 -4.18
CA LYS A 147 -17.92 4.32 -3.19
C LYS A 147 -16.76 5.16 -2.60
N GLY A 148 -15.65 4.53 -2.28
CA GLY A 148 -14.47 5.21 -1.77
C GLY A 148 -13.86 6.14 -2.82
N ALA A 149 -13.69 5.67 -4.05
CA ALA A 149 -13.18 6.45 -5.18
C ALA A 149 -14.03 7.70 -5.42
N ALA A 150 -15.35 7.54 -5.50
CA ALA A 150 -16.27 8.65 -5.71
C ALA A 150 -16.18 9.73 -4.62
N ARG A 151 -16.01 9.34 -3.34
CA ARG A 151 -15.81 10.30 -2.23
C ARG A 151 -14.53 11.11 -2.38
N ALA A 152 -13.52 10.56 -3.04
CA ALA A 152 -12.26 11.24 -3.32
C ALA A 152 -12.22 11.94 -4.69
N GLY A 153 -13.35 12.01 -5.40
CA GLY A 153 -13.44 12.58 -6.74
C GLY A 153 -12.69 11.77 -7.81
N ARG A 154 -12.51 10.47 -7.57
CA ARG A 154 -11.81 9.54 -8.47
C ARG A 154 -12.80 8.63 -9.19
N SER A 155 -12.37 8.12 -10.33
CA SER A 155 -13.06 7.06 -11.05
C SER A 155 -12.55 5.67 -10.64
N LEU A 156 -13.40 4.66 -10.75
CA LEU A 156 -12.96 3.27 -10.61
C LEU A 156 -11.92 2.88 -11.67
N ALA A 157 -11.95 3.53 -12.84
CA ALA A 157 -10.96 3.33 -13.91
C ALA A 157 -9.54 3.77 -13.52
N ASP A 158 -9.39 4.61 -12.49
CA ASP A 158 -8.10 5.05 -11.96
C ASP A 158 -7.46 4.04 -11.00
N ILE A 159 -8.13 2.91 -10.75
CA ILE A 159 -7.74 1.94 -9.72
C ILE A 159 -7.57 0.56 -10.34
N ASP A 160 -6.35 0.04 -10.27
CA ASP A 160 -6.08 -1.33 -10.70
C ASP A 160 -6.57 -2.33 -9.64
N ILE A 161 -7.36 -3.34 -10.05
CA ILE A 161 -7.94 -4.32 -9.11
C ILE A 161 -7.43 -5.71 -9.45
N GLY A 162 -6.58 -6.23 -8.58
CA GLY A 162 -6.11 -7.61 -8.63
C GLY A 162 -6.85 -8.52 -7.66
N CYS A 163 -7.06 -9.77 -8.06
CA CYS A 163 -7.65 -10.79 -7.19
C CYS A 163 -6.80 -12.05 -7.21
N TYR A 164 -6.46 -12.56 -6.01
CA TYR A 164 -5.91 -13.90 -5.87
C TYR A 164 -7.06 -14.92 -5.95
N ILE A 165 -6.98 -15.79 -6.94
CA ILE A 165 -7.89 -16.91 -7.13
C ILE A 165 -7.16 -18.23 -6.83
N HIS A 166 -7.89 -19.20 -6.29
CA HIS A 166 -7.46 -20.60 -6.16
C HIS A 166 -8.04 -21.44 -7.26
#